data_9772931d42438c5ea32d2f83253d4935
#
_entry.id   9772931d42438c5ea32d2f83253d4935
#
_cell.length_a   1.000
_cell.length_b   1.000
_cell.length_c   1.000
_cell.angle_alpha   90.00
_cell.angle_beta   90.00
_cell.angle_gamma   90.00
#
_symmetry.space_group_name_H-M   'P 1'
#
loop_
_entity.id
_entity.type
_entity.pdbx_description
1 polymer ?
#
loop_
_entity_poly.entity_id
_entity_poly.type
_entity_poly.pdbx_seq_one_letter_code
_entity_poly.pdbx_strand_id
1 'polypeptide(L)'
;MGTIKMSGIIISENNLGDYDKMLTMLTPGLGKISCVAKGARRQRSALLAGTQFLCFGEYLMYRGANTYNINSCETIEVFYKLRTDLDKLNYAVEMTKIIRDVTEENENCYKILQLFLNTLYTLSETDKNPELILSIFKLKLLCFLGFTPRITECANCKQKEEISYFSLR
;
A
#
# COMPACT_ATOMS: atom_id res chain seq x y z
N MET A 1 -2.82 -10.11 -26.91
CA MET A 1 -2.62 -9.40 -25.62
C MET A 1 -3.01 -10.35 -24.51
N GLY A 2 -2.04 -10.70 -23.65
CA GLY A 2 -2.32 -11.62 -22.53
C GLY A 2 -3.05 -10.92 -21.41
N THR A 3 -4.03 -11.61 -20.82
CA THR A 3 -4.70 -11.18 -19.60
C THR A 3 -3.88 -11.65 -18.41
N ILE A 4 -3.70 -10.79 -17.40
CA ILE A 4 -2.94 -11.07 -16.18
C ILE A 4 -3.92 -11.02 -15.00
N LYS A 5 -3.91 -12.07 -14.17
CA LYS A 5 -4.62 -12.07 -12.89
C LYS A 5 -3.60 -11.79 -11.77
N MET A 6 -3.86 -10.78 -10.95
CA MET A 6 -2.92 -10.34 -9.91
C MET A 6 -3.66 -9.73 -8.72
N SER A 7 -3.16 -10.01 -7.52
CA SER A 7 -3.60 -9.31 -6.32
C SER A 7 -2.92 -7.94 -6.21
N GLY A 8 -3.62 -6.98 -5.61
CA GLY A 8 -3.08 -5.64 -5.37
C GLY A 8 -3.98 -4.79 -4.51
N ILE A 9 -3.45 -3.69 -4.01
CA ILE A 9 -4.20 -2.68 -3.25
C ILE A 9 -4.19 -1.34 -3.99
N ILE A 10 -5.35 -0.69 -4.04
CA ILE A 10 -5.47 0.65 -4.64
C ILE A 10 -4.90 1.69 -3.68
N ILE A 11 -3.82 2.35 -4.09
CA ILE A 11 -3.12 3.38 -3.29
C ILE A 11 -3.36 4.80 -3.78
N SER A 12 -4.03 4.98 -4.92
CA SER A 12 -4.53 6.27 -5.38
C SER A 12 -5.66 6.07 -6.37
N GLU A 13 -6.65 6.96 -6.34
CA GLU A 13 -7.71 7.01 -7.33
C GLU A 13 -7.97 8.45 -7.77
N ASN A 14 -8.13 8.63 -9.08
CA ASN A 14 -8.47 9.90 -9.70
C ASN A 14 -9.57 9.67 -10.75
N ASN A 15 -10.44 10.65 -10.91
CA ASN A 15 -11.45 10.60 -11.96
C ASN A 15 -10.81 10.81 -13.33
N LEU A 16 -11.21 9.99 -14.30
CA LEU A 16 -10.79 10.08 -15.69
C LEU A 16 -12.05 10.22 -16.56
N GLY A 17 -12.29 11.42 -17.06
CA GLY A 17 -13.55 11.72 -17.77
C GLY A 17 -14.78 11.51 -16.88
N ASP A 18 -15.92 11.17 -17.53
CA ASP A 18 -17.22 11.11 -16.84
C ASP A 18 -17.42 9.82 -16.00
N TYR A 19 -16.94 8.70 -16.50
CA TYR A 19 -17.26 7.36 -15.93
C TYR A 19 -16.06 6.52 -15.57
N ASP A 20 -14.85 6.90 -15.95
CA ASP A 20 -13.66 6.11 -15.76
C ASP A 20 -12.87 6.57 -14.53
N LYS A 21 -11.98 5.71 -14.05
CA LYS A 21 -10.98 6.04 -13.01
C LYS A 21 -9.58 5.74 -13.51
N MET A 22 -8.65 6.63 -13.18
CA MET A 22 -7.22 6.37 -13.19
C MET A 22 -6.80 5.96 -11.79
N LEU A 23 -6.18 4.80 -11.65
CA LEU A 23 -5.80 4.20 -10.38
C LEU A 23 -4.29 3.99 -10.33
N THR A 24 -3.72 4.13 -9.14
CA THR A 24 -2.39 3.59 -8.84
C THR A 24 -2.58 2.39 -7.92
N MET A 25 -2.02 1.27 -8.29
CA MET A 25 -2.11 0.01 -7.57
C MET A 25 -0.73 -0.46 -7.14
N LEU A 26 -0.58 -0.88 -5.90
CA LEU A 26 0.60 -1.62 -5.43
C LEU A 26 0.35 -3.11 -5.57
N THR A 27 1.23 -3.78 -6.29
CA THR A 27 1.17 -5.23 -6.55
C THR A 27 2.42 -5.93 -6.04
N PRO A 28 2.37 -7.24 -5.76
CA PRO A 28 3.53 -7.96 -5.23
C PRO A 28 4.66 -8.11 -6.25
N GLY A 29 4.34 -8.31 -7.53
CA GLY A 29 5.34 -8.68 -8.55
C GLY A 29 5.66 -7.60 -9.58
N LEU A 30 4.77 -6.62 -9.77
CA LEU A 30 4.98 -5.52 -10.71
C LEU A 30 5.21 -4.17 -10.01
N GLY A 31 5.25 -4.17 -8.66
CA GLY A 31 5.43 -2.96 -7.88
C GLY A 31 4.24 -2.00 -8.00
N LYS A 32 4.53 -0.72 -8.10
CA LYS A 32 3.54 0.34 -8.28
C LYS A 32 3.18 0.50 -9.75
N ILE A 33 1.96 0.16 -10.13
CA ILE A 33 1.47 0.24 -11.50
C ILE A 33 0.32 1.23 -11.67
N SER A 34 0.21 1.81 -12.86
CA SER A 34 -0.91 2.66 -13.25
C SER A 34 -1.98 1.85 -13.99
N CYS A 35 -3.24 1.98 -13.56
CA CYS A 35 -4.37 1.25 -14.10
C CYS A 35 -5.50 2.17 -14.51
N VAL A 36 -6.23 1.79 -15.57
CA VAL A 36 -7.49 2.42 -15.97
C VAL A 36 -8.64 1.45 -15.70
N ALA A 37 -9.65 1.93 -15.00
CA ALA A 37 -10.90 1.21 -14.76
C ALA A 37 -12.04 1.89 -15.51
N LYS A 38 -12.35 1.37 -16.71
CA LYS A 38 -13.39 1.94 -17.58
C LYS A 38 -14.79 1.69 -17.00
N GLY A 39 -15.59 2.74 -16.98
CA GLY A 39 -16.97 2.69 -16.47
C GLY A 39 -17.07 2.43 -14.97
N ALA A 40 -15.96 2.52 -14.20
CA ALA A 40 -15.93 2.22 -12.76
C ALA A 40 -16.83 3.15 -11.93
N ARG A 41 -17.16 4.33 -12.42
CA ARG A 41 -18.03 5.31 -11.75
C ARG A 41 -19.51 5.18 -12.10
N ARG A 42 -19.88 4.26 -12.99
CA ARG A 42 -21.30 4.02 -13.30
C ARG A 42 -21.98 3.34 -12.11
N GLN A 43 -23.22 3.70 -11.80
CA GLN A 43 -23.97 3.21 -10.62
C GLN A 43 -24.06 1.67 -10.54
N ARG A 44 -24.12 0.98 -11.68
CA ARG A 44 -24.21 -0.49 -11.76
C ARG A 44 -22.90 -1.16 -12.19
N SER A 45 -21.77 -0.48 -12.01
CA SER A 45 -20.49 -1.03 -12.40
C SER A 45 -20.03 -2.11 -11.42
N ALA A 46 -19.67 -3.27 -11.93
CA ALA A 46 -19.01 -4.32 -11.14
C ALA A 46 -17.65 -3.89 -10.58
N LEU A 47 -17.03 -2.84 -11.18
CA LEU A 47 -15.75 -2.30 -10.75
C LEU A 47 -15.90 -1.25 -9.63
N LEU A 48 -17.12 -0.78 -9.32
CA LEU A 48 -17.33 0.34 -8.41
C LEU A 48 -16.72 0.11 -7.02
N ALA A 49 -16.96 -1.06 -6.44
CA ALA A 49 -16.48 -1.40 -5.10
C ALA A 49 -14.96 -1.66 -5.07
N GLY A 50 -14.47 -2.47 -6.01
CA GLY A 50 -13.07 -2.91 -6.05
C GLY A 50 -12.08 -1.84 -6.52
N THR A 51 -12.55 -0.70 -7.03
CA THR A 51 -11.69 0.40 -7.50
C THR A 51 -11.69 1.60 -6.55
N GLN A 52 -12.05 1.40 -5.30
CA GLN A 52 -11.96 2.43 -4.26
C GLN A 52 -10.58 2.45 -3.61
N PHE A 53 -10.21 3.61 -3.08
CA PHE A 53 -8.98 3.78 -2.29
C PHE A 53 -8.91 2.78 -1.14
N LEU A 54 -7.73 2.19 -0.91
CA LEU A 54 -7.46 1.11 0.06
C LEU A 54 -8.24 -0.19 -0.19
N CYS A 55 -8.84 -0.40 -1.35
CA CYS A 55 -9.41 -1.70 -1.69
C CYS A 55 -8.30 -2.68 -2.08
N PHE A 56 -8.20 -3.79 -1.36
CA PHE A 56 -7.36 -4.94 -1.70
C PHE A 56 -8.20 -6.02 -2.36
N GLY A 57 -7.72 -6.56 -3.46
CA GLY A 57 -8.45 -7.59 -4.21
C GLY A 57 -7.60 -8.28 -5.27
N GLU A 58 -8.22 -9.20 -6.00
CA GLU A 58 -7.68 -9.81 -7.20
C GLU A 58 -8.23 -9.08 -8.43
N TYR A 59 -7.35 -8.70 -9.33
CA TYR A 59 -7.67 -7.91 -10.52
C TYR A 59 -7.30 -8.68 -11.77
N LEU A 60 -8.25 -8.82 -12.69
CA LEU A 60 -8.00 -9.32 -14.02
C LEU A 60 -7.74 -8.11 -14.92
N MET A 61 -6.54 -8.03 -15.46
CA MET A 61 -6.07 -6.87 -16.22
C MET A 61 -5.43 -7.29 -17.54
N TYR A 62 -5.36 -6.38 -18.49
CA TYR A 62 -4.52 -6.51 -19.67
C TYR A 62 -3.61 -5.29 -19.82
N ARG A 63 -2.41 -5.51 -20.34
CA ARG A 63 -1.44 -4.44 -20.55
C ARG A 63 -1.84 -3.60 -21.76
N GLY A 64 -2.05 -2.29 -21.55
CA GLY A 64 -2.15 -1.29 -22.62
C GLY A 64 -0.75 -0.80 -23.02
N ALA A 65 -0.69 0.32 -23.75
CA ALA A 65 0.59 0.93 -24.15
C ALA A 65 1.42 1.39 -22.95
N ASN A 66 0.80 2.17 -22.05
CA ASN A 66 1.49 2.78 -20.91
C ASN A 66 0.79 2.48 -19.56
N THR A 67 -0.36 1.81 -19.57
CA THR A 67 -1.14 1.52 -18.37
C THR A 67 -1.79 0.15 -18.47
N TYR A 68 -2.18 -0.40 -17.34
CA TYR A 68 -3.00 -1.61 -17.28
C TYR A 68 -4.48 -1.23 -17.34
N ASN A 69 -5.29 -2.03 -18.03
CA ASN A 69 -6.75 -1.86 -18.06
C ASN A 69 -7.39 -2.96 -17.22
N ILE A 70 -8.18 -2.57 -16.23
CA ILE A 70 -8.90 -3.52 -15.35
C ILE A 70 -10.16 -3.98 -16.05
N ASN A 71 -10.29 -5.30 -16.25
CA ASN A 71 -11.47 -5.97 -16.83
C ASN A 71 -12.49 -6.30 -15.75
N SER A 72 -12.00 -6.92 -14.66
CA SER A 72 -12.81 -7.32 -13.52
C SER A 72 -11.97 -7.30 -12.25
N CYS A 73 -12.64 -7.22 -11.11
CA CYS A 73 -12.01 -7.31 -9.81
C CYS A 73 -12.87 -8.15 -8.86
N GLU A 74 -12.19 -8.89 -8.02
CA GLU A 74 -12.78 -9.59 -6.88
C GLU A 74 -12.22 -8.97 -5.60
N THR A 75 -13.08 -8.32 -4.84
CA THR A 75 -12.70 -7.59 -3.63
C THR A 75 -12.46 -8.59 -2.50
N ILE A 76 -11.30 -8.50 -1.84
CA ILE A 76 -10.95 -9.32 -0.67
C ILE A 76 -11.14 -8.52 0.60
N GLU A 77 -10.62 -7.27 0.65
CA GLU A 77 -10.69 -6.42 1.85
C GLU A 77 -10.84 -4.94 1.45
N VAL A 78 -11.73 -4.22 2.13
CA VAL A 78 -11.98 -2.79 1.87
C VAL A 78 -11.59 -1.88 3.03
N PHE A 79 -11.14 -2.46 4.15
CA PHE A 79 -10.79 -1.73 5.38
C PHE A 79 -11.87 -0.74 5.80
N TYR A 80 -13.12 -1.20 5.84
CA TYR A 80 -14.29 -0.35 6.07
C TYR A 80 -14.17 0.50 7.35
N LYS A 81 -13.65 -0.08 8.43
CA LYS A 81 -13.49 0.63 9.70
C LYS A 81 -12.56 1.84 9.60
N LEU A 82 -11.54 1.80 8.73
CA LEU A 82 -10.68 2.97 8.49
C LEU A 82 -11.43 4.12 7.82
N ARG A 83 -12.47 3.83 7.05
CA ARG A 83 -13.27 4.85 6.36
C ARG A 83 -14.25 5.58 7.27
N THR A 84 -14.60 4.95 8.40
CA THR A 84 -15.52 5.51 9.40
C THR A 84 -14.80 6.26 10.53
N ASP A 85 -13.46 6.14 10.60
CA ASP A 85 -12.60 6.80 11.59
C ASP A 85 -11.61 7.72 10.87
N LEU A 86 -11.85 9.03 10.95
CA LEU A 86 -11.07 10.03 10.23
C LEU A 86 -9.61 10.07 10.70
N ASP A 87 -9.35 9.86 11.99
CA ASP A 87 -8.00 9.88 12.52
C ASP A 87 -7.20 8.68 11.98
N LYS A 88 -7.76 7.48 12.09
CA LYS A 88 -7.14 6.26 11.53
C LYS A 88 -6.96 6.38 10.01
N LEU A 89 -7.92 6.96 9.30
CA LEU A 89 -7.81 7.18 7.84
C LEU A 89 -6.65 8.11 7.49
N ASN A 90 -6.41 9.17 8.26
CA ASN A 90 -5.28 10.07 8.03
C ASN A 90 -3.94 9.35 8.13
N TYR A 91 -3.76 8.47 9.13
CA TYR A 91 -2.55 7.64 9.24
C TYR A 91 -2.40 6.67 8.06
N ALA A 92 -3.48 6.05 7.61
CA ALA A 92 -3.46 5.18 6.43
C ALA A 92 -3.09 5.95 5.15
N VAL A 93 -3.57 7.18 4.98
CA VAL A 93 -3.20 8.08 3.87
C VAL A 93 -1.71 8.45 3.95
N GLU A 94 -1.16 8.74 5.14
CA GLU A 94 0.27 9.01 5.31
C GLU A 94 1.12 7.80 4.92
N MET A 95 0.78 6.60 5.39
CA MET A 95 1.45 5.36 4.99
C MET A 95 1.41 5.16 3.48
N THR A 96 0.27 5.44 2.85
CA THR A 96 0.09 5.33 1.40
C THR A 96 1.00 6.29 0.64
N LYS A 97 1.17 7.53 1.12
CA LYS A 97 2.10 8.51 0.52
C LYS A 97 3.54 7.97 0.57
N ILE A 98 3.96 7.49 1.73
CA ILE A 98 5.31 6.92 1.91
C ILE A 98 5.53 5.76 0.93
N ILE A 99 4.58 4.83 0.81
CA ILE A 99 4.68 3.70 -0.13
C ILE A 99 4.81 4.20 -1.57
N ARG A 100 4.02 5.18 -1.97
CA ARG A 100 4.09 5.76 -3.31
C ARG A 100 5.46 6.35 -3.64
N ASP A 101 6.13 6.92 -2.64
CA ASP A 101 7.43 7.56 -2.81
C ASP A 101 8.58 6.55 -2.88
N VAL A 102 8.46 5.39 -2.21
CA VAL A 102 9.53 4.39 -2.10
C VAL A 102 9.38 3.18 -3.02
N THR A 103 8.29 3.08 -3.79
CA THR A 103 8.05 1.94 -4.71
C THR A 103 8.03 2.39 -6.16
N GLU A 104 8.55 1.53 -7.05
CA GLU A 104 8.59 1.77 -8.49
C GLU A 104 7.88 0.68 -9.29
N GLU A 105 7.70 0.88 -10.60
CA GLU A 105 7.17 -0.12 -11.51
C GLU A 105 8.22 -1.21 -11.80
N ASN A 106 7.76 -2.45 -11.98
CA ASN A 106 8.58 -3.64 -12.22
C ASN A 106 9.51 -4.03 -11.05
N GLU A 107 9.18 -3.61 -9.84
CA GLU A 107 9.87 -3.97 -8.62
C GLU A 107 9.13 -5.07 -7.87
N ASN A 108 9.87 -5.96 -7.18
CA ASN A 108 9.25 -6.94 -6.29
C ASN A 108 8.89 -6.30 -4.96
N CYS A 109 7.64 -5.91 -4.81
CA CYS A 109 7.10 -5.26 -3.63
C CYS A 109 6.36 -6.20 -2.67
N TYR A 110 6.54 -7.52 -2.76
CA TYR A 110 5.80 -8.49 -1.94
C TYR A 110 5.88 -8.21 -0.44
N LYS A 111 7.09 -7.99 0.09
CA LYS A 111 7.31 -7.70 1.51
C LYS A 111 6.71 -6.37 1.94
N ILE A 112 6.80 -5.35 1.08
CA ILE A 112 6.24 -4.01 1.31
C ILE A 112 4.71 -4.08 1.34
N LEU A 113 4.11 -4.76 0.35
CA LEU A 113 2.67 -4.97 0.30
C LEU A 113 2.16 -5.72 1.53
N GLN A 114 2.84 -6.81 1.93
CA GLN A 114 2.49 -7.59 3.12
C GLN A 114 2.58 -6.74 4.40
N LEU A 115 3.65 -5.95 4.55
CA LEU A 115 3.79 -5.02 5.68
C LEU A 115 2.64 -4.02 5.71
N PHE A 116 2.31 -3.44 4.55
CA PHE A 116 1.25 -2.44 4.44
C PHE A 116 -0.12 -3.02 4.81
N LEU A 117 -0.50 -4.16 4.24
CA LEU A 117 -1.77 -4.83 4.54
C LEU A 117 -1.89 -5.18 6.03
N ASN A 118 -0.84 -5.76 6.63
CA ASN A 118 -0.82 -6.10 8.05
C ASN A 118 -0.93 -4.86 8.94
N THR A 119 -0.32 -3.76 8.52
CA THR A 119 -0.40 -2.50 9.29
C THR A 119 -1.77 -1.86 9.18
N LEU A 120 -2.38 -1.83 7.98
CA LEU A 120 -3.75 -1.36 7.79
C LEU A 120 -4.74 -2.20 8.60
N TYR A 121 -4.56 -3.53 8.62
CA TYR A 121 -5.38 -4.42 9.42
C TYR A 121 -5.24 -4.12 10.93
N THR A 122 -4.00 -3.96 11.41
CA THR A 122 -3.74 -3.59 12.81
C THR A 122 -4.38 -2.25 13.16
N LEU A 123 -4.25 -1.26 12.30
CA LEU A 123 -4.84 0.06 12.46
C LEU A 123 -6.38 0.01 12.47
N SER A 124 -6.97 -0.85 11.62
CA SER A 124 -8.42 -1.05 11.51
C SER A 124 -9.01 -1.75 12.75
N GLU A 125 -8.36 -2.82 13.20
CA GLU A 125 -8.96 -3.77 14.15
C GLU A 125 -8.55 -3.54 15.61
N THR A 126 -7.59 -2.66 15.87
CA THR A 126 -7.10 -2.43 17.25
C THR A 126 -7.27 -0.98 17.67
N ASP A 127 -7.35 -0.78 19.00
CA ASP A 127 -7.37 0.56 19.63
C ASP A 127 -5.97 1.01 20.07
N LYS A 128 -4.92 0.41 19.51
CA LYS A 128 -3.54 0.83 19.75
C LYS A 128 -3.31 2.24 19.21
N ASN A 129 -2.39 2.96 19.84
CA ASN A 129 -2.04 4.30 19.40
C ASN A 129 -1.62 4.31 17.92
N PRO A 130 -2.36 5.02 17.04
CA PRO A 130 -2.09 5.06 15.59
C PRO A 130 -0.70 5.62 15.24
N GLU A 131 -0.19 6.59 16.03
CA GLU A 131 1.14 7.16 15.85
C GLU A 131 2.24 6.12 16.08
N LEU A 132 2.07 5.26 17.10
CA LEU A 132 3.00 4.15 17.35
C LEU A 132 2.96 3.13 16.20
N ILE A 133 1.76 2.80 15.69
CA ILE A 133 1.61 1.91 14.54
C ILE A 133 2.35 2.48 13.32
N LEU A 134 2.16 3.77 13.02
CA LEU A 134 2.87 4.45 11.93
C LEU A 134 4.39 4.44 12.13
N SER A 135 4.87 4.67 13.35
CA SER A 135 6.30 4.66 13.66
C SER A 135 6.93 3.28 13.44
N ILE A 136 6.23 2.22 13.88
CA ILE A 136 6.65 0.84 13.65
C ILE A 136 6.64 0.50 12.15
N PHE A 137 5.62 0.95 11.42
CA PHE A 137 5.54 0.80 9.97
C PHE A 137 6.75 1.44 9.27
N LYS A 138 7.05 2.71 9.58
CA LYS A 138 8.20 3.44 9.01
C LYS A 138 9.51 2.72 9.29
N LEU A 139 9.73 2.27 10.52
CA LEU A 139 10.96 1.55 10.90
C LEU A 139 11.10 0.22 10.15
N LYS A 140 10.04 -0.58 10.07
CA LYS A 140 10.06 -1.85 9.32
C LYS A 140 10.25 -1.64 7.82
N LEU A 141 9.64 -0.59 7.27
CA LEU A 141 9.80 -0.24 5.86
C LEU A 141 11.25 0.13 5.56
N LEU A 142 11.90 0.95 6.40
CA LEU A 142 13.33 1.27 6.28
C LEU A 142 14.20 0.00 6.29
N CYS A 143 13.90 -0.97 7.16
CA CYS A 143 14.60 -2.25 7.17
C CYS A 143 14.46 -3.01 5.84
N PHE A 144 13.27 -3.01 5.23
CA PHE A 144 13.05 -3.66 3.94
C PHE A 144 13.74 -2.95 2.77
N LEU A 145 13.91 -1.63 2.88
CA LEU A 145 14.67 -0.81 1.93
C LEU A 145 16.19 -0.91 2.12
N GLY A 146 16.68 -1.70 3.08
CA GLY A 146 18.10 -1.90 3.34
C GLY A 146 18.72 -0.97 4.39
N PHE A 147 17.94 -0.07 4.99
CA PHE A 147 18.38 0.89 6.02
C PHE A 147 18.12 0.37 7.43
N THR A 148 18.58 -0.85 7.73
CA THR A 148 18.35 -1.45 9.06
C THR A 148 19.23 -0.76 10.12
N PRO A 149 18.65 -0.13 11.16
CA PRO A 149 19.43 0.48 12.23
C PRO A 149 20.13 -0.59 13.08
N ARG A 150 21.36 -0.34 13.48
CA ARG A 150 22.07 -1.18 14.43
C ARG A 150 21.61 -0.83 15.85
N ILE A 151 20.73 -1.64 16.41
CA ILE A 151 20.16 -1.44 17.75
C ILE A 151 20.57 -2.52 18.75
N THR A 152 21.33 -3.54 18.30
CA THR A 152 21.72 -4.68 19.12
C THR A 152 23.11 -4.51 19.76
N GLU A 153 23.90 -3.55 19.30
CA GLU A 153 25.24 -3.28 19.79
C GLU A 153 25.63 -1.82 19.53
N CYS A 154 26.58 -1.30 20.29
CA CYS A 154 27.15 0.01 20.04
C CYS A 154 27.89 0.04 18.69
N ALA A 155 27.60 1.02 17.84
CA ALA A 155 28.23 1.17 16.52
C ALA A 155 29.77 1.40 16.61
N ASN A 156 30.24 1.99 17.72
CA ASN A 156 31.63 2.35 17.93
C ASN A 156 32.43 1.26 18.68
N CYS A 157 31.96 0.86 19.88
CA CYS A 157 32.70 -0.10 20.74
C CYS A 157 32.16 -1.52 20.67
N LYS A 158 31.06 -1.79 19.95
CA LYS A 158 30.41 -3.10 19.81
C LYS A 158 29.92 -3.74 21.10
N GLN A 159 29.87 -2.98 22.21
CA GLN A 159 29.27 -3.46 23.46
C GLN A 159 27.77 -3.68 23.26
N LYS A 160 27.25 -4.75 23.87
CA LYS A 160 25.83 -5.15 23.78
C LYS A 160 25.04 -4.77 25.04
N GLU A 161 25.72 -4.46 26.12
CA GLU A 161 25.13 -4.10 27.42
C GLU A 161 25.21 -2.59 27.62
N GLU A 162 24.20 -2.02 28.29
CA GLU A 162 24.09 -0.58 28.62
C GLU A 162 24.20 0.38 27.42
N ILE A 163 23.42 0.15 26.37
CA ILE A 163 23.32 1.13 25.27
C ILE A 163 22.57 2.36 25.77
N SER A 164 23.31 3.42 26.10
CA SER A 164 22.77 4.64 26.71
C SER A 164 22.31 5.69 25.71
N TYR A 165 22.76 5.61 24.46
CA TYR A 165 22.50 6.64 23.43
C TYR A 165 22.21 6.07 22.07
N PHE A 166 21.26 6.67 21.35
CA PHE A 166 20.98 6.44 19.95
C PHE A 166 21.54 7.61 19.12
N SER A 167 22.46 7.34 18.18
CA SER A 167 23.03 8.33 17.28
C SER A 167 22.35 8.27 15.92
N LEU A 168 21.94 9.40 15.39
CA LEU A 168 21.36 9.58 14.06
C LEU A 168 22.41 9.83 12.97
N ARG A 169 23.71 9.53 13.20
CA ARG A 169 24.79 9.68 12.23
C ARG A 169 24.94 8.46 11.35
#